data_4fd7abc531e09df73785846ed6e9ee74
#
_entry.id   4fd7abc531e09df73785846ed6e9ee74
#
_cell.length_a   1.000
_cell.length_b   1.000
_cell.length_c   1.000
_cell.angle_alpha   90.00
_cell.angle_beta   90.00
_cell.angle_gamma   90.00
#
_symmetry.space_group_name_H-M   'P 1'
#
loop_
_entity.id
_entity.type
_entity.pdbx_description
1 polymer ?
#
loop_
_entity_poly.entity_id
_entity_poly.type
_entity_poly.pdbx_seq_one_letter_code
_entity_poly.pdbx_strand_id
1 'polypeptide(L)'
;MAPAEVRTGTGPGRIVVAVYAVLALAATGRSILQVTSYFERAPLAYVLSAVAAVIYIVATAALAKGGAVGARVATGAILIEAVGVLTVGTLSFVQPDLFPDKTVWSHFGAGYGYLPLVLPFVGLWWLHRATRGRATTADDRPPGVSSPGGPDGA
;
A
#
# COMPACT_ATOMS: atom_id res chain seq x y z
N MET A 1 -0.85 -13.63 27.90
CA MET A 1 0.23 -13.36 26.95
C MET A 1 -0.38 -12.61 25.78
N ALA A 2 -0.11 -11.35 25.65
CA ALA A 2 -0.61 -10.57 24.53
C ALA A 2 0.02 -11.10 23.22
N PRO A 3 -0.75 -11.21 22.12
CA PRO A 3 -0.18 -11.58 20.83
C PRO A 3 0.87 -10.53 20.45
N ALA A 4 2.02 -11.02 20.00
CA ALA A 4 3.11 -10.14 19.54
C ALA A 4 2.57 -9.18 18.47
N GLU A 5 2.36 -7.94 18.86
CA GLU A 5 1.99 -6.88 17.94
C GLU A 5 3.07 -6.77 16.87
N VAL A 6 2.64 -6.87 15.62
CA VAL A 6 3.51 -6.56 14.49
C VAL A 6 3.78 -5.07 14.55
N ARG A 7 4.89 -4.72 15.18
CA ARG A 7 5.38 -3.35 15.21
C ARG A 7 5.90 -3.00 13.81
N THR A 8 5.01 -2.48 12.96
CA THR A 8 5.39 -1.78 11.72
C THR A 8 6.19 -0.52 12.01
N GLY A 9 6.45 -0.27 13.29
CA GLY A 9 7.08 0.93 13.83
C GLY A 9 8.61 1.01 13.76
N THR A 10 9.32 0.00 13.28
CA THR A 10 10.79 0.01 13.21
C THR A 10 11.30 -0.56 11.90
N GLY A 11 12.23 0.15 11.24
CA GLY A 11 12.91 -0.32 10.04
C GLY A 11 12.21 0.06 8.71
N PRO A 12 12.49 -0.68 7.62
CA PRO A 12 12.11 -0.32 6.24
C PRO A 12 10.60 -0.19 6.03
N GLY A 13 9.77 -0.84 6.84
CA GLY A 13 8.31 -0.71 6.78
C GLY A 13 7.81 0.72 7.03
N ARG A 14 8.47 1.47 7.91
CA ARG A 14 8.12 2.88 8.17
C ARG A 14 8.34 3.76 6.95
N ILE A 15 9.38 3.49 6.18
CA ILE A 15 9.69 4.23 4.95
C ILE A 15 8.58 3.99 3.93
N VAL A 16 8.16 2.73 3.74
CA VAL A 16 7.08 2.39 2.82
C VAL A 16 5.78 3.10 3.22
N VAL A 17 5.39 3.05 4.50
CA VAL A 17 4.21 3.77 5.01
C VAL A 17 4.34 5.27 4.79
N ALA A 18 5.50 5.87 5.08
CA ALA A 18 5.72 7.30 4.92
C ALA A 18 5.60 7.74 3.44
N VAL A 19 6.17 6.96 2.52
CA VAL A 19 6.08 7.27 1.08
C VAL A 19 4.63 7.16 0.58
N TYR A 20 3.89 6.12 1.00
CA TYR A 20 2.45 6.02 0.68
C TYR A 20 1.66 7.19 1.27
N ALA A 21 1.96 7.63 2.49
CA ALA A 21 1.31 8.79 3.11
C ALA A 21 1.57 10.09 2.33
N VAL A 22 2.80 10.29 1.88
CA VAL A 22 3.16 11.46 1.05
C VAL A 22 2.41 11.42 -0.29
N LEU A 23 2.35 10.25 -0.95
CA LEU A 23 1.58 10.10 -2.19
C LEU A 23 0.08 10.31 -1.95
N ALA A 24 -0.46 9.81 -0.85
CA ALA A 24 -1.85 10.02 -0.47
C ALA A 24 -2.18 11.51 -0.32
N LEU A 25 -1.34 12.25 0.40
CA LEU A 25 -1.51 13.70 0.58
C LEU A 25 -1.39 14.45 -0.75
N ALA A 26 -0.35 14.17 -1.53
CA ALA A 26 -0.12 14.82 -2.82
C ALA A 26 -1.24 14.54 -3.82
N ALA A 27 -1.66 13.28 -3.94
CA ALA A 27 -2.75 12.88 -4.84
C ALA A 27 -4.09 13.47 -4.40
N THR A 28 -4.36 13.51 -3.09
CA THR A 28 -5.59 14.09 -2.54
C THR A 28 -5.66 15.58 -2.81
N GLY A 29 -4.61 16.35 -2.47
CA GLY A 29 -4.56 17.78 -2.72
C GLY A 29 -4.73 18.13 -4.19
N ARG A 30 -4.04 17.38 -5.07
CA ARG A 30 -4.20 17.52 -6.52
C ARG A 30 -5.62 17.20 -6.98
N SER A 31 -6.20 16.10 -6.51
CA SER A 31 -7.54 15.66 -6.91
C SER A 31 -8.61 16.64 -6.49
N ILE A 32 -8.53 17.19 -5.28
CA ILE A 32 -9.46 18.22 -4.80
C ILE A 32 -9.40 19.41 -5.74
N LEU A 33 -8.21 19.96 -6.02
CA LEU A 33 -8.05 21.12 -6.90
C LEU A 33 -8.57 20.85 -8.31
N GLN A 34 -8.25 19.70 -8.90
CA GLN A 34 -8.64 19.35 -10.26
C GLN A 34 -10.15 19.12 -10.38
N VAL A 35 -10.76 18.40 -9.43
CA VAL A 35 -12.19 18.11 -9.47
C VAL A 35 -13.03 19.37 -9.20
N THR A 36 -12.59 20.25 -8.30
CA THR A 36 -13.37 21.44 -7.96
C THR A 36 -13.21 22.60 -8.95
N SER A 37 -12.04 22.70 -9.58
CA SER A 37 -11.72 23.90 -10.40
C SER A 37 -11.65 23.64 -11.92
N TYR A 38 -11.38 22.38 -12.32
CA TYR A 38 -11.04 22.08 -13.71
C TYR A 38 -11.73 20.82 -14.27
N PHE A 39 -12.76 20.30 -13.60
CA PHE A 39 -13.34 18.97 -13.92
C PHE A 39 -13.67 18.77 -15.40
N GLU A 40 -14.26 19.77 -16.06
CA GLU A 40 -14.69 19.69 -17.46
C GLU A 40 -13.52 19.53 -18.46
N ARG A 41 -12.31 19.91 -18.05
CA ARG A 41 -11.14 19.90 -18.93
C ARG A 41 -10.62 18.48 -19.20
N ALA A 42 -10.59 17.63 -18.19
CA ALA A 42 -10.06 16.25 -18.29
C ALA A 42 -10.72 15.33 -17.26
N PRO A 43 -12.04 15.03 -17.36
CA PRO A 43 -12.79 14.29 -16.34
C PRO A 43 -12.16 12.94 -16.04
N LEU A 44 -11.77 12.19 -17.07
CA LEU A 44 -11.15 10.86 -16.91
C LEU A 44 -9.86 10.94 -16.11
N ALA A 45 -8.98 11.88 -16.44
CA ALA A 45 -7.70 12.05 -15.76
C ALA A 45 -7.90 12.40 -14.27
N TYR A 46 -8.89 13.23 -13.96
CA TYR A 46 -9.15 13.69 -12.60
C TYR A 46 -9.82 12.62 -11.75
N VAL A 47 -10.76 11.86 -12.33
CA VAL A 47 -11.34 10.69 -11.67
C VAL A 47 -10.28 9.64 -11.35
N LEU A 48 -9.39 9.32 -12.31
CA LEU A 48 -8.29 8.37 -12.08
C LEU A 48 -7.33 8.86 -10.98
N SER A 49 -7.06 10.17 -10.92
CA SER A 49 -6.23 10.74 -9.85
C SER A 49 -6.92 10.64 -8.48
N ALA A 50 -8.24 10.85 -8.43
CA ALA A 50 -9.02 10.69 -7.20
C ALA A 50 -9.06 9.22 -6.73
N VAL A 51 -9.22 8.28 -7.66
CA VAL A 51 -9.12 6.84 -7.38
C VAL A 51 -7.75 6.49 -6.83
N ALA A 52 -6.67 7.00 -7.45
CA ALA A 52 -5.31 6.81 -6.94
C ALA A 52 -5.15 7.34 -5.51
N ALA A 53 -5.69 8.52 -5.22
CA ALA A 53 -5.65 9.10 -3.87
C ALA A 53 -6.31 8.19 -2.84
N VAL A 54 -7.50 7.64 -3.15
CA VAL A 54 -8.21 6.68 -2.28
C VAL A 54 -7.38 5.42 -2.06
N ILE A 55 -6.79 4.86 -3.12
CA ILE A 55 -5.93 3.68 -3.04
C ILE A 55 -4.73 3.94 -2.12
N TYR A 56 -4.06 5.09 -2.26
CA TYR A 56 -2.93 5.46 -1.40
C TYR A 56 -3.33 5.66 0.06
N ILE A 57 -4.48 6.26 0.33
CA ILE A 57 -5.01 6.39 1.69
C ILE A 57 -5.28 5.01 2.29
N VAL A 58 -5.95 4.12 1.55
CA VAL A 58 -6.25 2.76 2.00
C VAL A 58 -4.97 1.96 2.25
N ALA A 59 -4.01 2.02 1.33
CA ALA A 59 -2.72 1.36 1.49
C ALA A 59 -1.96 1.88 2.72
N THR A 60 -1.89 3.21 2.90
CA THR A 60 -1.27 3.84 4.06
C THR A 60 -1.89 3.38 5.37
N ALA A 61 -3.22 3.46 5.47
CA ALA A 61 -3.95 3.08 6.68
C ALA A 61 -3.80 1.58 6.99
N ALA A 62 -3.89 0.73 5.97
CA ALA A 62 -3.74 -0.71 6.11
C ALA A 62 -2.32 -1.13 6.53
N LEU A 63 -1.30 -0.52 5.94
CA LEU A 63 0.10 -0.74 6.31
C LEU A 63 0.40 -0.23 7.72
N ALA A 64 -0.12 0.94 8.09
CA ALA A 64 0.06 1.51 9.43
C ALA A 64 -0.63 0.68 10.51
N LYS A 65 -1.84 0.16 10.22
CA LYS A 65 -2.59 -0.70 11.15
C LYS A 65 -1.88 -2.04 11.38
N GLY A 66 -1.23 -2.59 10.36
CA GLY A 66 -0.55 -3.88 10.44
C GLY A 66 -1.50 -5.07 10.65
N GLY A 67 -0.96 -6.18 11.15
CA GLY A 67 -1.72 -7.41 11.39
C GLY A 67 -2.11 -8.14 10.09
N ALA A 68 -2.82 -9.27 10.22
CA ALA A 68 -3.20 -10.10 9.07
C ALA A 68 -4.23 -9.42 8.16
N VAL A 69 -5.20 -8.72 8.75
CA VAL A 69 -6.22 -7.97 7.99
C VAL A 69 -5.58 -6.79 7.27
N GLY A 70 -4.76 -5.99 7.97
CA GLY A 70 -4.03 -4.88 7.36
C GLY A 70 -3.16 -5.34 6.18
N ALA A 71 -2.43 -6.45 6.33
CA ALA A 71 -1.61 -6.99 5.26
C ALA A 71 -2.43 -7.41 4.02
N ARG A 72 -3.60 -8.03 4.21
CA ARG A 72 -4.49 -8.40 3.09
C ARG A 72 -5.04 -7.17 2.36
N VAL A 73 -5.53 -6.19 3.10
CA VAL A 73 -6.08 -4.94 2.54
C VAL A 73 -4.97 -4.16 1.82
N ALA A 74 -3.79 -4.04 2.43
CA ALA A 74 -2.64 -3.40 1.80
C ALA A 74 -2.23 -4.12 0.50
N THR A 75 -2.16 -5.46 0.52
CA THR A 75 -1.85 -6.24 -0.70
C THR A 75 -2.87 -5.95 -1.81
N GLY A 76 -4.16 -5.96 -1.49
CA GLY A 76 -5.21 -5.65 -2.46
C GLY A 76 -5.07 -4.24 -3.05
N ALA A 77 -4.88 -3.23 -2.20
CA ALA A 77 -4.70 -1.85 -2.62
C ALA A 77 -3.45 -1.66 -3.51
N ILE A 78 -2.33 -2.28 -3.12
CA ILE A 78 -1.06 -2.22 -3.86
C ILE A 78 -1.17 -2.94 -5.22
N LEU A 79 -1.90 -4.05 -5.29
CA LEU A 79 -2.14 -4.74 -6.57
C LEU A 79 -2.99 -3.89 -7.51
N ILE A 80 -4.03 -3.24 -7.01
CA ILE A 80 -4.86 -2.31 -7.81
C ILE A 80 -4.01 -1.13 -8.29
N GLU A 81 -3.14 -0.58 -7.44
CA GLU A 81 -2.19 0.46 -7.82
C GLU A 81 -1.25 -0.03 -8.95
N ALA A 82 -0.66 -1.21 -8.82
CA ALA A 82 0.21 -1.79 -9.84
C ALA A 82 -0.49 -1.90 -11.19
N VAL A 83 -1.72 -2.42 -11.21
CA VAL A 83 -2.54 -2.50 -12.43
C VAL A 83 -2.84 -1.10 -12.96
N GLY A 84 -3.23 -0.17 -12.08
CA GLY A 84 -3.53 1.22 -12.43
C GLY A 84 -2.34 1.93 -13.09
N VAL A 85 -1.17 1.90 -12.46
CA VAL A 85 0.02 2.59 -12.98
C VAL A 85 0.52 1.98 -14.28
N LEU A 86 0.45 0.65 -14.44
CA LEU A 86 0.85 -0.01 -15.68
C LEU A 86 -0.14 0.28 -16.81
N THR A 87 -1.43 0.20 -16.55
CA THR A 87 -2.47 0.46 -17.55
C THR A 87 -2.49 1.92 -17.98
N VAL A 88 -2.63 2.84 -17.02
CA VAL A 88 -2.70 4.29 -17.31
C VAL A 88 -1.36 4.81 -17.82
N GLY A 89 -0.25 4.29 -17.27
CA GLY A 89 1.08 4.62 -17.76
C GLY A 89 1.26 4.27 -19.22
N THR A 90 0.87 3.06 -19.62
CA THR A 90 0.93 2.62 -21.03
C THR A 90 -0.03 3.42 -21.91
N LEU A 91 -1.30 3.57 -21.50
CA LEU A 91 -2.29 4.32 -22.26
C LEU A 91 -1.89 5.78 -22.50
N SER A 92 -1.22 6.41 -21.54
CA SER A 92 -0.76 7.78 -21.69
C SER A 92 0.34 7.97 -22.76
N PHE A 93 1.00 6.88 -23.19
CA PHE A 93 1.90 6.89 -24.35
C PHE A 93 1.21 6.53 -25.66
N VAL A 94 0.32 5.53 -25.62
CA VAL A 94 -0.31 4.96 -26.81
C VAL A 94 -1.49 5.82 -27.28
N GLN A 95 -2.22 6.42 -26.36
CA GLN A 95 -3.41 7.24 -26.60
C GLN A 95 -3.37 8.53 -25.77
N PRO A 96 -2.46 9.45 -26.06
CA PRO A 96 -2.32 10.68 -25.29
C PRO A 96 -3.58 11.56 -25.32
N ASP A 97 -4.39 11.46 -26.34
CA ASP A 97 -5.64 12.23 -26.49
C ASP A 97 -6.68 11.89 -25.42
N LEU A 98 -6.60 10.69 -24.82
CA LEU A 98 -7.46 10.31 -23.68
C LEU A 98 -7.11 11.08 -22.40
N PHE A 99 -5.91 11.65 -22.36
CA PHE A 99 -5.37 12.33 -21.18
C PHE A 99 -4.94 13.75 -21.50
N PRO A 100 -5.90 14.69 -21.80
CA PRO A 100 -5.61 16.09 -22.02
C PRO A 100 -4.84 16.72 -20.86
N ASP A 101 -5.03 16.15 -19.66
CA ASP A 101 -4.25 16.45 -18.47
C ASP A 101 -3.66 15.18 -17.86
N LYS A 102 -2.56 15.33 -17.11
CA LYS A 102 -1.85 14.20 -16.52
C LYS A 102 -2.58 13.69 -15.27
N THR A 103 -2.66 12.37 -15.14
CA THR A 103 -3.05 11.67 -13.89
C THR A 103 -1.83 11.46 -12.99
N VAL A 104 -2.05 10.97 -11.77
CA VAL A 104 -0.97 10.51 -10.87
C VAL A 104 -0.17 9.37 -11.52
N TRP A 105 -0.80 8.54 -12.36
CA TRP A 105 -0.20 7.37 -13.00
C TRP A 105 0.28 7.61 -14.44
N SER A 106 -0.01 8.78 -15.03
CA SER A 106 0.43 9.09 -16.39
C SER A 106 1.94 8.97 -16.53
N HIS A 107 2.38 8.39 -17.63
CA HIS A 107 3.79 8.11 -17.90
C HIS A 107 4.47 7.35 -16.75
N PHE A 108 3.74 6.33 -16.20
CA PHE A 108 4.20 5.51 -15.07
C PHE A 108 4.50 6.31 -13.80
N GLY A 109 3.81 7.42 -13.58
CA GLY A 109 4.00 8.28 -12.42
C GLY A 109 5.21 9.21 -12.52
N ALA A 110 5.63 9.56 -13.73
CA ALA A 110 6.78 10.44 -13.95
C ALA A 110 6.68 11.80 -13.22
N GLY A 111 5.46 12.33 -13.06
CA GLY A 111 5.21 13.56 -12.30
C GLY A 111 5.50 13.43 -10.79
N TYR A 112 5.68 12.19 -10.28
CA TYR A 112 5.98 11.86 -8.89
C TYR A 112 7.29 11.05 -8.78
N GLY A 113 8.23 11.27 -9.69
CA GLY A 113 9.54 10.63 -9.68
C GLY A 113 9.48 9.11 -9.83
N TYR A 114 8.49 8.58 -10.57
CA TYR A 114 8.23 7.15 -10.77
C TYR A 114 7.93 6.37 -9.48
N LEU A 115 7.65 7.04 -8.37
CA LEU A 115 7.25 6.39 -7.12
C LEU A 115 6.02 5.48 -7.30
N PRO A 116 4.96 5.90 -8.02
CA PRO A 116 3.81 5.04 -8.28
C PRO A 116 4.15 3.74 -9.02
N LEU A 117 5.20 3.73 -9.83
CA LEU A 117 5.66 2.52 -10.50
C LEU A 117 6.48 1.62 -9.57
N VAL A 118 7.41 2.18 -8.81
CA VAL A 118 8.37 1.41 -8.00
C VAL A 118 7.73 0.89 -6.71
N LEU A 119 6.88 1.72 -6.09
CA LEU A 119 6.34 1.48 -4.76
C LEU A 119 5.50 0.20 -4.63
N PRO A 120 4.64 -0.18 -5.61
CA PRO A 120 3.90 -1.44 -5.55
C PRO A 120 4.81 -2.67 -5.44
N PHE A 121 5.89 -2.70 -6.20
CA PHE A 121 6.82 -3.84 -6.17
C PHE A 121 7.58 -3.90 -4.85
N VAL A 122 8.05 -2.77 -4.34
CA VAL A 122 8.71 -2.68 -3.03
C VAL A 122 7.74 -3.03 -1.91
N GLY A 123 6.51 -2.53 -1.97
CA GLY A 123 5.47 -2.80 -0.97
C GLY A 123 5.08 -4.28 -0.92
N LEU A 124 4.84 -4.91 -2.07
CA LEU A 124 4.54 -6.33 -2.18
C LEU A 124 5.71 -7.20 -1.71
N TRP A 125 6.93 -6.88 -2.12
CA TRP A 125 8.11 -7.59 -1.68
C TRP A 125 8.29 -7.52 -0.15
N TRP A 126 8.11 -6.32 0.42
CA TRP A 126 8.20 -6.14 1.87
C TRP A 126 7.10 -6.91 2.62
N LEU A 127 5.84 -6.83 2.17
CA LEU A 127 4.73 -7.59 2.74
C LEU A 127 4.97 -9.10 2.67
N HIS A 128 5.47 -9.58 1.54
CA HIS A 128 5.78 -11.00 1.36
C HIS A 128 6.88 -11.48 2.32
N ARG A 129 7.92 -10.70 2.54
CA ARG A 129 8.96 -11.00 3.53
C ARG A 129 8.42 -10.99 4.96
N ALA A 130 7.62 -9.99 5.29
CA ALA A 130 7.04 -9.85 6.62
C ALA A 130 6.08 -10.98 6.99
N THR A 131 5.39 -11.57 6.01
CA THR A 131 4.50 -12.71 6.21
C THR A 131 5.25 -14.05 6.29
N ARG A 132 6.33 -14.22 5.53
CA ARG A 132 7.16 -15.45 5.58
C ARG A 132 7.92 -15.62 6.88
N GLY A 133 8.45 -14.53 7.45
CA GLY A 133 9.16 -14.57 8.72
C GLY A 133 8.29 -15.05 9.91
N ARG A 134 6.96 -15.01 9.75
CA ARG A 134 6.01 -15.52 10.75
C ARG A 134 5.76 -17.02 10.67
N ALA A 135 5.83 -17.60 9.48
CA ALA A 135 5.59 -19.04 9.30
C ALA A 135 6.72 -19.85 9.94
N THR A 136 7.96 -19.37 9.88
CA THR A 136 9.14 -20.06 10.45
C THR A 136 9.16 -20.04 11.97
N THR A 137 8.68 -18.97 12.62
CA THR A 137 8.62 -18.89 14.10
C THR A 137 7.49 -19.69 14.72
N ALA A 138 6.47 -20.06 13.96
CA ALA A 138 5.37 -20.90 14.43
C ALA A 138 5.72 -22.39 14.41
N ASP A 139 6.62 -22.81 13.52
CA ASP A 139 7.02 -24.21 13.33
C ASP A 139 8.18 -24.63 14.28
N ASP A 140 8.89 -23.68 14.84
CA ASP A 140 10.03 -23.92 15.75
C ASP A 140 9.62 -24.08 17.24
N ARG A 141 8.34 -24.31 17.51
CA ARG A 141 7.85 -24.58 18.85
C ARG A 141 8.05 -26.07 19.15
N PRO A 142 8.96 -26.45 20.08
CA PRO A 142 9.17 -27.86 20.40
C PRO A 142 7.87 -28.49 20.88
N PRO A 143 7.51 -29.68 20.36
CA PRO A 143 6.36 -30.40 20.84
C PRO A 143 6.62 -30.85 22.28
N GLY A 144 5.81 -30.37 23.22
CA GLY A 144 5.70 -30.91 24.54
C GLY A 144 6.53 -30.26 25.65
N VAL A 145 6.16 -29.05 26.02
CA VAL A 145 6.31 -28.63 27.43
C VAL A 145 4.92 -28.70 28.04
N SER A 146 4.53 -29.90 28.47
CA SER A 146 3.47 -30.09 29.43
C SER A 146 3.85 -29.37 30.71
N SER A 147 2.96 -28.52 31.18
CA SER A 147 3.04 -27.80 32.46
C SER A 147 3.44 -28.77 33.58
N PRO A 148 4.46 -28.46 34.39
CA PRO A 148 4.69 -29.25 35.61
C PRO A 148 3.47 -29.06 36.52
N GLY A 149 2.85 -30.18 36.87
CA GLY A 149 1.75 -30.22 37.81
C GLY A 149 2.10 -29.50 39.09
N GLY A 150 1.17 -28.71 39.58
CA GLY A 150 1.27 -28.08 40.89
C GLY A 150 1.37 -29.16 41.97
N PRO A 151 2.03 -28.88 43.09
CA PRO A 151 2.10 -29.82 44.20
C PRO A 151 0.73 -29.88 44.87
N ASP A 152 0.13 -31.08 44.83
CA ASP A 152 -1.02 -31.40 45.65
C ASP A 152 -0.62 -31.35 47.11
N GLY A 153 -1.46 -30.65 47.86
CA GLY A 153 -1.26 -30.40 49.26
C GLY A 153 -1.31 -31.66 50.13
N ALA A 154 -0.66 -31.58 51.19
CA ALA A 154 -0.96 -32.29 52.43
C ALA A 154 -1.08 -31.27 53.56
#